data_444a07533bf1a5d478bc54c83f0ff06d
#
_entry.id   444a07533bf1a5d478bc54c83f0ff06d
#
_cell.length_a   1.000
_cell.length_b   1.000
_cell.length_c   1.000
_cell.angle_alpha   90.00
_cell.angle_beta   90.00
_cell.angle_gamma   90.00
#
_symmetry.space_group_name_H-M   'P 1'
#
loop_
_entity.id
_entity.type
_entity.pdbx_description
1 polymer ?
#
loop_
_entity_poly.entity_id
_entity_poly.type
_entity_poly.pdbx_seq_one_letter_code
_entity_poly.pdbx_strand_id
1 'polypeptide(L)'
;TGFPAEFYALGGLGHGIPVRATITSFGPVLLAKVLQLNQTQEQSLGLVFHYADQKGLELVDLKDLRAVVAFLTSDEGKAELKAIGGLSTATAGVILRSLTAFEAQGMGDFFGEPEFDTSEFLRTAQDGRGIVSVLELPAVQDKPLLFSTFLMWLLADLFHDLPEVGDADKPKLVFFFDEAHLLFDDASRAFLDSITQTVRLIRSKGVGVFFVTQSPKDVPSDVLGQLGNRVQHALRAFTPDDQKALKATVKTFPNSAYDLEELLTGLGTGEAVVTVLSEKGAPTPVAATRLRAPESLMGPVDGPALDQAVRSSQLYGRYAQAVDRESAYEKLTAAKPAGAKGPDEMKEAARAPKSKPQPGVVEQVVGSGMFKSLARSVGTQIGREITRTLFGTARRRR
;
A
#
# COMPACT_ATOMS: atom_id res chain seq x y z
N THR A 1 -32.15 9.89 5.41
CA THR A 1 -31.16 9.09 6.18
C THR A 1 -30.02 8.76 5.28
N GLY A 2 -28.79 9.27 5.57
CA GLY A 2 -27.60 8.99 4.80
C GLY A 2 -27.11 7.54 4.96
N PHE A 3 -26.05 7.20 4.22
CA PHE A 3 -25.32 5.96 4.45
C PHE A 3 -24.41 6.12 5.68
N PRO A 4 -24.22 5.07 6.51
CA PRO A 4 -23.22 5.11 7.56
C PRO A 4 -21.84 5.23 6.92
N ALA A 5 -21.10 6.27 7.23
CA ALA A 5 -19.79 6.53 6.67
C ALA A 5 -18.79 6.92 7.76
N GLU A 6 -17.56 6.49 7.61
CA GLU A 6 -16.40 6.89 8.41
C GLU A 6 -15.26 7.32 7.51
N PHE A 7 -14.53 8.33 7.94
CA PHE A 7 -13.47 8.96 7.16
C PHE A 7 -12.12 8.71 7.82
N TYR A 8 -11.14 8.31 7.02
CA TYR A 8 -9.81 7.92 7.47
C TYR A 8 -8.72 8.74 6.76
N ALA A 9 -7.60 8.91 7.42
CA ALA A 9 -6.43 9.60 6.89
C ALA A 9 -5.16 8.79 7.18
N LEU A 10 -4.22 8.74 6.23
CA LEU A 10 -2.96 8.04 6.42
C LEU A 10 -2.07 8.79 7.39
N GLY A 11 -1.63 8.16 8.47
CA GLY A 11 -0.71 8.73 9.45
C GLY A 11 -1.17 10.04 10.09
N GLY A 12 -2.46 10.41 9.92
CA GLY A 12 -2.98 11.70 10.38
C GLY A 12 -2.76 12.85 9.37
N LEU A 13 -2.37 12.54 8.14
CA LEU A 13 -2.29 13.50 7.05
C LEU A 13 -3.68 13.71 6.44
N GLY A 14 -4.26 14.89 6.60
CA GLY A 14 -5.61 15.22 6.11
C GLY A 14 -6.70 15.12 7.16
N HIS A 15 -7.97 15.11 6.70
CA HIS A 15 -9.16 15.07 7.55
C HIS A 15 -9.66 13.62 7.69
N GLY A 16 -9.49 13.03 8.85
CA GLY A 16 -9.95 11.64 9.08
C GLY A 16 -9.40 11.03 10.35
N ILE A 17 -9.88 9.83 10.65
CA ILE A 17 -9.33 9.00 11.71
C ILE A 17 -7.96 8.52 11.25
N PRO A 18 -6.89 8.77 12.02
CA PRO A 18 -5.55 8.35 11.62
C PRO A 18 -5.40 6.83 11.52
N VAL A 19 -4.91 6.35 10.37
CA VAL A 19 -4.52 4.96 10.19
C VAL A 19 -3.01 4.88 10.27
N ARG A 20 -2.50 4.11 11.23
CA ARG A 20 -1.08 3.87 11.47
C ARG A 20 -0.80 2.37 11.56
N ALA A 21 0.42 2.00 11.22
CA ALA A 21 0.96 0.66 11.45
C ALA A 21 2.22 0.76 12.32
N THR A 22 2.57 -0.30 13.03
CA THR A 22 3.90 -0.39 13.66
C THR A 22 4.90 -1.03 12.71
N ILE A 23 6.18 -0.74 12.88
CA ILE A 23 7.25 -1.44 12.14
C ILE A 23 7.19 -2.95 12.43
N THR A 24 6.86 -3.33 13.67
CA THR A 24 6.72 -4.74 14.06
C THR A 24 5.64 -5.44 13.23
N SER A 25 4.45 -4.88 13.12
CA SER A 25 3.34 -5.48 12.37
C SER A 25 3.57 -5.47 10.86
N PHE A 26 4.20 -4.42 10.37
CA PHE A 26 4.58 -4.33 8.96
C PHE A 26 5.53 -5.45 8.55
N GLY A 27 6.45 -5.78 9.44
CA GLY A 27 7.35 -6.91 9.31
C GLY A 27 8.50 -6.70 8.33
N PRO A 28 9.56 -7.54 8.45
CA PRO A 28 10.80 -7.37 7.69
C PRO A 28 10.62 -7.62 6.19
N VAL A 29 9.73 -8.54 5.79
CA VAL A 29 9.53 -8.92 4.39
C VAL A 29 8.86 -7.81 3.58
N LEU A 30 7.77 -7.24 4.10
CA LEU A 30 7.09 -6.11 3.45
C LEU A 30 7.99 -4.88 3.43
N LEU A 31 8.67 -4.61 4.56
CA LEU A 31 9.57 -3.47 4.66
C LEU A 31 10.75 -3.58 3.68
N ALA A 32 11.34 -4.77 3.52
CA ALA A 32 12.40 -5.00 2.54
C ALA A 32 11.92 -4.73 1.10
N LYS A 33 10.70 -5.12 0.76
CA LYS A 33 10.10 -4.86 -0.56
C LYS A 33 9.91 -3.37 -0.82
N VAL A 34 9.35 -2.66 0.15
CA VAL A 34 9.11 -1.21 0.04
C VAL A 34 10.42 -0.44 -0.04
N LEU A 35 11.43 -0.84 0.73
CA LEU A 35 12.79 -0.28 0.70
C LEU A 35 13.61 -0.75 -0.51
N GLN A 36 13.08 -1.62 -1.37
CA GLN A 36 13.73 -2.21 -2.54
C GLN A 36 15.07 -2.89 -2.20
N LEU A 37 15.12 -3.59 -1.07
CA LEU A 37 16.29 -4.31 -0.61
C LEU A 37 16.50 -5.60 -1.43
N ASN A 38 17.76 -5.96 -1.64
CA ASN A 38 18.09 -7.27 -2.22
C ASN A 38 17.96 -8.39 -1.18
N GLN A 39 18.04 -9.64 -1.62
CA GLN A 39 17.88 -10.82 -0.76
C GLN A 39 18.81 -10.83 0.47
N THR A 40 20.07 -10.46 0.31
CA THR A 40 21.03 -10.39 1.44
C THR A 40 20.63 -9.33 2.45
N GLN A 41 20.17 -8.18 1.98
CA GLN A 41 19.71 -7.07 2.83
C GLN A 41 18.38 -7.41 3.52
N GLU A 42 17.46 -8.07 2.81
CA GLU A 42 16.20 -8.59 3.38
C GLU A 42 16.46 -9.60 4.50
N GLN A 43 17.35 -10.58 4.27
CA GLN A 43 17.73 -11.54 5.29
C GLN A 43 18.39 -10.86 6.50
N SER A 44 19.23 -9.87 6.26
CA SER A 44 19.87 -9.09 7.31
C SER A 44 18.84 -8.27 8.09
N LEU A 45 17.85 -7.68 7.42
CA LEU A 45 16.74 -7.00 8.08
C LEU A 45 15.92 -7.97 8.94
N GLY A 46 15.67 -9.19 8.43
CA GLY A 46 15.02 -10.27 9.20
C GLY A 46 15.76 -10.61 10.48
N LEU A 47 17.11 -10.65 10.46
CA LEU A 47 17.90 -10.87 11.67
C LEU A 47 17.77 -9.70 12.67
N VAL A 48 17.65 -8.46 12.20
CA VAL A 48 17.43 -7.28 13.07
C VAL A 48 16.08 -7.41 13.79
N PHE A 49 15.02 -7.76 13.08
CA PHE A 49 13.69 -7.98 13.67
C PHE A 49 13.72 -9.13 14.69
N HIS A 50 14.32 -10.25 14.32
CA HIS A 50 14.47 -11.40 15.22
C HIS A 50 15.21 -11.04 16.51
N TYR A 51 16.30 -10.28 16.41
CA TYR A 51 17.02 -9.78 17.58
C TYR A 51 16.14 -8.88 18.44
N ALA A 52 15.44 -7.93 17.81
CA ALA A 52 14.57 -7.00 18.51
C ALA A 52 13.49 -7.75 19.30
N ASP A 53 12.84 -8.75 18.67
CA ASP A 53 11.83 -9.60 19.28
C ASP A 53 12.40 -10.37 20.49
N GLN A 54 13.53 -11.05 20.33
CA GLN A 54 14.19 -11.79 21.41
C GLN A 54 14.58 -10.93 22.62
N LYS A 55 14.89 -9.64 22.38
CA LYS A 55 15.30 -8.70 23.45
C LYS A 55 14.14 -7.86 23.98
N GLY A 56 12.92 -8.06 23.50
CA GLY A 56 11.77 -7.25 23.88
C GLY A 56 11.93 -5.78 23.49
N LEU A 57 12.60 -5.52 22.38
CA LEU A 57 12.77 -4.20 21.79
C LEU A 57 11.66 -3.98 20.78
N GLU A 58 10.62 -3.30 21.18
CA GLU A 58 9.48 -3.02 20.31
C GLU A 58 9.86 -2.03 19.21
N LEU A 59 9.57 -2.40 17.96
CA LEU A 59 9.78 -1.58 16.79
C LEU A 59 8.48 -0.89 16.43
N VAL A 60 8.23 0.26 17.01
CA VAL A 60 7.01 1.05 16.79
C VAL A 60 7.14 1.89 15.53
N ASP A 61 8.23 2.61 15.39
CA ASP A 61 8.47 3.52 14.29
C ASP A 61 9.85 3.36 13.64
N LEU A 62 10.17 4.24 12.69
CA LEU A 62 11.45 4.19 11.96
C LEU A 62 12.66 4.53 12.86
N LYS A 63 12.47 5.33 13.93
CA LYS A 63 13.58 5.66 14.85
C LYS A 63 14.02 4.43 15.63
N ASP A 64 13.08 3.56 16.01
CA ASP A 64 13.35 2.31 16.70
C ASP A 64 14.21 1.38 15.85
N LEU A 65 13.76 1.12 14.63
CA LEU A 65 14.50 0.24 13.72
C LEU A 65 15.92 0.77 13.45
N ARG A 66 16.06 2.08 13.26
CA ARG A 66 17.37 2.72 13.11
C ARG A 66 18.27 2.53 14.33
N ALA A 67 17.70 2.70 15.53
CA ALA A 67 18.45 2.53 16.77
C ALA A 67 18.97 1.10 16.93
N VAL A 68 18.11 0.10 16.60
CA VAL A 68 18.53 -1.32 16.65
C VAL A 68 19.61 -1.61 15.61
N VAL A 69 19.46 -1.17 14.35
CA VAL A 69 20.49 -1.37 13.31
C VAL A 69 21.81 -0.69 13.69
N ALA A 70 21.75 0.52 14.22
CA ALA A 70 22.93 1.26 14.67
C ALA A 70 23.61 0.56 15.85
N PHE A 71 22.84 0.10 16.84
CA PHE A 71 23.36 -0.68 17.97
C PHE A 71 24.07 -1.95 17.51
N LEU A 72 23.43 -2.75 16.65
CA LEU A 72 23.98 -4.02 16.16
C LEU A 72 25.25 -3.88 15.31
N THR A 73 25.56 -2.65 14.86
CA THR A 73 26.80 -2.34 14.15
C THR A 73 27.85 -1.66 15.03
N SER A 74 27.51 -1.29 16.26
CA SER A 74 28.43 -0.75 17.25
C SER A 74 29.39 -1.83 17.81
N ASP A 75 30.44 -1.41 18.48
CA ASP A 75 31.37 -2.36 19.08
C ASP A 75 30.73 -3.20 20.19
N GLU A 76 29.74 -2.66 20.87
CA GLU A 76 28.94 -3.36 21.90
C GLU A 76 27.97 -4.38 21.29
N GLY A 77 27.26 -4.01 20.22
CA GLY A 77 26.20 -4.85 19.63
C GLY A 77 26.69 -5.90 18.65
N LYS A 78 27.88 -5.76 18.05
CA LYS A 78 28.38 -6.73 17.04
C LYS A 78 28.48 -8.15 17.56
N ALA A 79 28.77 -8.34 18.83
CA ALA A 79 28.91 -9.66 19.44
C ALA A 79 27.56 -10.41 19.52
N GLU A 80 26.46 -9.67 19.66
CA GLU A 80 25.10 -10.20 19.85
C GLU A 80 24.61 -10.99 18.63
N LEU A 81 24.91 -10.52 17.41
CA LEU A 81 24.49 -11.19 16.18
C LEU A 81 25.49 -12.24 15.66
N LYS A 82 26.71 -12.29 16.22
CA LYS A 82 27.78 -13.15 15.68
C LYS A 82 27.37 -14.62 15.64
N ALA A 83 26.59 -15.08 16.62
CA ALA A 83 26.14 -16.46 16.73
C ALA A 83 25.07 -16.85 15.71
N ILE A 84 24.31 -15.87 15.18
CA ILE A 84 23.16 -16.11 14.29
C ILE A 84 23.36 -15.60 12.86
N GLY A 85 24.59 -15.24 12.48
CA GLY A 85 24.95 -14.86 11.10
C GLY A 85 25.59 -13.50 10.96
N GLY A 86 25.48 -12.64 11.96
CA GLY A 86 26.07 -11.30 11.95
C GLY A 86 25.40 -10.33 10.99
N LEU A 87 25.71 -9.05 11.16
CA LEU A 87 25.31 -7.95 10.26
C LEU A 87 26.55 -7.20 9.80
N SER A 88 26.81 -7.22 8.49
CA SER A 88 27.95 -6.46 7.97
C SER A 88 27.68 -4.95 8.03
N THR A 89 28.69 -4.15 8.34
CA THR A 89 28.59 -2.69 8.35
C THR A 89 28.16 -2.13 6.98
N ALA A 90 28.58 -2.78 5.89
CA ALA A 90 28.19 -2.38 4.53
C ALA A 90 26.67 -2.58 4.31
N THR A 91 26.13 -3.75 4.69
CA THR A 91 24.69 -4.05 4.58
C THR A 91 23.85 -3.14 5.48
N ALA A 92 24.26 -2.95 6.72
CA ALA A 92 23.62 -2.02 7.65
C ALA A 92 23.59 -0.59 7.09
N GLY A 93 24.71 -0.14 6.51
CA GLY A 93 24.79 1.18 5.88
C GLY A 93 23.81 1.35 4.70
N VAL A 94 23.53 0.27 3.93
CA VAL A 94 22.50 0.32 2.88
C VAL A 94 21.13 0.44 3.53
N ILE A 95 20.80 -0.39 4.50
CA ILE A 95 19.51 -0.37 5.20
C ILE A 95 19.25 1.02 5.80
N LEU A 96 20.22 1.59 6.52
CA LEU A 96 20.09 2.91 7.14
C LEU A 96 19.86 4.02 6.11
N ARG A 97 20.57 3.99 4.98
CA ARG A 97 20.32 4.97 3.88
C ARG A 97 18.93 4.82 3.27
N SER A 98 18.48 3.59 3.04
CA SER A 98 17.13 3.32 2.52
C SER A 98 16.05 3.81 3.50
N LEU A 99 16.22 3.56 4.80
CA LEU A 99 15.31 4.09 5.84
C LEU A 99 15.30 5.62 5.87
N THR A 100 16.46 6.26 5.69
CA THR A 100 16.55 7.73 5.66
C THR A 100 15.85 8.31 4.44
N ALA A 101 16.03 7.69 3.27
CA ALA A 101 15.34 8.11 2.04
C ALA A 101 13.82 7.88 2.14
N PHE A 102 13.41 6.80 2.77
CA PHE A 102 12.02 6.45 3.01
C PHE A 102 11.33 7.46 3.95
N GLU A 103 11.98 7.81 5.06
CA GLU A 103 11.48 8.84 5.97
C GLU A 103 11.39 10.22 5.31
N ALA A 104 12.38 10.59 4.48
CA ALA A 104 12.37 11.85 3.73
C ALA A 104 11.19 11.98 2.76
N GLN A 105 10.58 10.86 2.35
CA GLN A 105 9.36 10.80 1.53
C GLN A 105 8.07 10.88 2.36
N GLY A 106 8.16 11.18 3.67
CA GLY A 106 7.00 11.35 4.55
C GLY A 106 6.44 10.05 5.12
N MET A 107 7.19 8.94 5.03
CA MET A 107 6.75 7.66 5.55
C MET A 107 6.72 7.60 7.09
N GLY A 108 7.41 8.53 7.76
CA GLY A 108 7.44 8.59 9.23
C GLY A 108 6.06 8.74 9.85
N ASP A 109 5.17 9.49 9.20
CA ASP A 109 3.83 9.75 9.71
C ASP A 109 2.90 8.52 9.70
N PHE A 110 3.21 7.52 8.87
CA PHE A 110 2.43 6.29 8.78
C PHE A 110 2.76 5.30 9.90
N PHE A 111 4.02 5.30 10.37
CA PHE A 111 4.45 4.37 11.43
C PHE A 111 4.30 4.99 12.81
N GLY A 112 3.68 4.25 13.71
CA GLY A 112 3.44 4.69 15.09
C GLY A 112 2.25 4.01 15.74
N GLU A 113 1.96 4.43 16.96
CA GLU A 113 0.82 3.96 17.75
C GLU A 113 -0.23 5.06 17.97
N PRO A 114 -1.48 4.68 18.26
CA PRO A 114 -1.99 3.31 18.26
C PRO A 114 -2.05 2.74 16.84
N GLU A 115 -1.67 1.48 16.71
CA GLU A 115 -1.82 0.73 15.48
C GLU A 115 -3.29 0.54 15.14
N PHE A 116 -3.62 0.72 13.86
CA PHE A 116 -4.99 0.55 13.39
C PHE A 116 -5.32 -0.93 13.19
N ASP A 117 -6.40 -1.37 13.81
CA ASP A 117 -6.94 -2.72 13.67
C ASP A 117 -7.77 -2.79 12.38
N THR A 118 -7.28 -3.51 11.38
CA THR A 118 -7.94 -3.62 10.07
C THR A 118 -9.31 -4.31 10.13
N SER A 119 -9.59 -5.07 11.20
CA SER A 119 -10.92 -5.64 11.44
C SER A 119 -12.01 -4.57 11.63
N GLU A 120 -11.64 -3.33 11.97
CA GLU A 120 -12.56 -2.21 12.08
C GLU A 120 -13.28 -1.89 10.74
N PHE A 121 -12.68 -2.24 9.60
CA PHE A 121 -13.32 -2.10 8.29
C PHE A 121 -14.45 -3.11 8.06
N LEU A 122 -14.57 -4.14 8.90
CA LEU A 122 -15.63 -5.15 8.81
C LEU A 122 -16.86 -4.81 9.65
N ARG A 123 -16.84 -3.70 10.39
CA ARG A 123 -17.94 -3.28 11.26
C ARG A 123 -19.20 -2.95 10.46
N THR A 124 -20.32 -3.16 11.13
CA THR A 124 -21.65 -2.74 10.65
C THR A 124 -22.22 -1.66 11.58
N ALA A 125 -23.06 -0.81 11.03
CA ALA A 125 -23.82 0.15 11.81
C ALA A 125 -24.89 -0.55 12.66
N GLN A 126 -25.47 0.17 13.62
CA GLN A 126 -26.50 -0.39 14.54
C GLN A 126 -27.73 -0.95 13.80
N ASP A 127 -28.02 -0.46 12.61
CA ASP A 127 -29.11 -0.92 11.76
C ASP A 127 -28.73 -2.12 10.87
N GLY A 128 -27.53 -2.68 11.03
CA GLY A 128 -27.01 -3.83 10.30
C GLY A 128 -26.45 -3.50 8.91
N ARG A 129 -26.43 -2.24 8.48
CA ARG A 129 -25.78 -1.85 7.21
C ARG A 129 -24.26 -1.84 7.37
N GLY A 130 -23.53 -2.19 6.32
CA GLY A 130 -22.08 -2.01 6.25
C GLY A 130 -21.71 -0.52 6.34
N ILE A 131 -20.60 -0.22 7.01
CA ILE A 131 -20.06 1.13 7.09
C ILE A 131 -19.22 1.39 5.84
N VAL A 132 -19.48 2.53 5.20
CA VAL A 132 -18.65 3.01 4.09
C VAL A 132 -17.42 3.68 4.66
N SER A 133 -16.28 3.02 4.56
CA SER A 133 -14.98 3.56 4.99
C SER A 133 -14.36 4.34 3.84
N VAL A 134 -14.19 5.65 4.03
CA VAL A 134 -13.63 6.56 3.03
C VAL A 134 -12.21 6.94 3.46
N LEU A 135 -11.22 6.54 2.67
CA LEU A 135 -9.85 6.99 2.83
C LEU A 135 -9.58 8.09 1.82
N GLU A 136 -9.45 9.32 2.30
CA GLU A 136 -9.16 10.46 1.47
C GLU A 136 -7.66 10.56 1.15
N LEU A 137 -7.34 10.69 -0.15
CA LEU A 137 -5.96 10.74 -0.63
C LEU A 137 -5.45 12.13 -1.05
N PRO A 138 -6.24 13.23 -1.08
CA PRO A 138 -5.76 14.52 -1.57
C PRO A 138 -4.50 15.01 -0.84
N ALA A 139 -4.41 14.74 0.47
CA ALA A 139 -3.26 15.12 1.30
C ALA A 139 -2.00 14.28 1.04
N VAL A 140 -2.11 13.19 0.29
CA VAL A 140 -1.01 12.25 -0.01
C VAL A 140 -0.85 11.98 -1.50
N GLN A 141 -1.55 12.75 -2.34
CA GLN A 141 -1.51 12.60 -3.80
C GLN A 141 -0.11 12.79 -4.38
N ASP A 142 0.71 13.62 -3.75
CA ASP A 142 2.12 13.84 -4.08
C ASP A 142 3.07 12.80 -3.43
N LYS A 143 2.53 11.82 -2.72
CA LYS A 143 3.28 10.78 -1.98
C LYS A 143 2.87 9.36 -2.41
N PRO A 144 3.08 8.97 -3.67
CA PRO A 144 2.62 7.67 -4.19
C PRO A 144 3.23 6.48 -3.44
N LEU A 145 4.43 6.63 -2.90
CA LEU A 145 5.06 5.59 -2.08
C LEU A 145 4.31 5.37 -0.75
N LEU A 146 3.81 6.42 -0.12
CA LEU A 146 3.01 6.31 1.11
C LEU A 146 1.75 5.48 0.84
N PHE A 147 1.05 5.81 -0.23
CA PHE A 147 -0.17 5.11 -0.59
C PHE A 147 0.07 3.63 -0.94
N SER A 148 1.07 3.34 -1.78
CA SER A 148 1.41 1.96 -2.14
C SER A 148 1.88 1.14 -0.93
N THR A 149 2.64 1.75 -0.02
CA THR A 149 3.09 1.13 1.24
C THR A 149 1.90 0.77 2.13
N PHE A 150 1.01 1.74 2.35
CA PHE A 150 -0.23 1.51 3.10
C PHE A 150 -1.06 0.38 2.50
N LEU A 151 -1.29 0.40 1.19
CA LEU A 151 -2.12 -0.60 0.55
C LEU A 151 -1.51 -2.00 0.61
N MET A 152 -0.18 -2.11 0.46
CA MET A 152 0.52 -3.39 0.66
C MET A 152 0.33 -3.94 2.07
N TRP A 153 0.45 -3.09 3.08
CA TRP A 153 0.22 -3.48 4.47
C TRP A 153 -1.24 -3.89 4.70
N LEU A 154 -2.20 -3.05 4.32
CA LEU A 154 -3.62 -3.31 4.50
C LEU A 154 -4.06 -4.63 3.87
N LEU A 155 -3.66 -4.87 2.61
CA LEU A 155 -4.03 -6.09 1.91
C LEU A 155 -3.34 -7.33 2.49
N ALA A 156 -2.10 -7.20 2.96
CA ALA A 156 -1.38 -8.31 3.60
C ALA A 156 -2.00 -8.66 4.95
N ASP A 157 -2.34 -7.67 5.75
CA ASP A 157 -2.95 -7.83 7.06
C ASP A 157 -4.34 -8.46 6.95
N LEU A 158 -5.22 -7.92 6.10
CA LEU A 158 -6.53 -8.49 5.81
C LEU A 158 -6.44 -9.91 5.22
N PHE A 159 -5.45 -10.16 4.36
CA PHE A 159 -5.25 -11.50 3.82
C PHE A 159 -4.83 -12.51 4.89
N HIS A 160 -4.05 -12.07 5.86
CA HIS A 160 -3.63 -12.91 6.99
C HIS A 160 -4.79 -13.19 7.94
N ASP A 161 -5.53 -12.18 8.33
CA ASP A 161 -6.51 -12.25 9.42
C ASP A 161 -7.88 -12.77 8.97
N LEU A 162 -8.26 -12.55 7.71
CA LEU A 162 -9.54 -13.04 7.22
C LEU A 162 -9.52 -14.57 7.02
N PRO A 163 -10.52 -15.28 7.54
CA PRO A 163 -10.66 -16.71 7.31
C PRO A 163 -11.05 -17.01 5.87
N GLU A 164 -10.69 -18.20 5.37
CA GLU A 164 -11.25 -18.71 4.13
C GLU A 164 -12.76 -18.94 4.30
N VAL A 165 -13.57 -18.27 3.48
CA VAL A 165 -15.04 -18.38 3.55
C VAL A 165 -15.64 -19.13 2.37
N GLY A 166 -14.83 -19.46 1.36
CA GLY A 166 -15.29 -20.09 0.12
C GLY A 166 -16.22 -19.17 -0.68
N ASP A 167 -17.22 -19.76 -1.32
CA ASP A 167 -18.23 -18.99 -2.06
C ASP A 167 -19.35 -18.54 -1.12
N ALA A 168 -19.18 -17.34 -0.57
CA ALA A 168 -20.18 -16.68 0.26
C ALA A 168 -21.20 -15.94 -0.61
N ASP A 169 -22.48 -15.93 -0.19
CA ASP A 169 -23.55 -15.23 -0.91
C ASP A 169 -23.30 -13.73 -1.10
N LYS A 170 -22.57 -13.11 -0.17
CA LYS A 170 -22.21 -11.70 -0.20
C LYS A 170 -20.77 -11.52 0.30
N PRO A 171 -20.01 -10.59 -0.27
CA PRO A 171 -18.69 -10.25 0.28
C PRO A 171 -18.84 -9.63 1.67
N LYS A 172 -17.86 -9.92 2.54
CA LYS A 172 -17.75 -9.33 3.88
C LYS A 172 -17.20 -7.91 3.84
N LEU A 173 -16.34 -7.64 2.86
CA LEU A 173 -15.71 -6.35 2.62
C LEU A 173 -15.62 -6.12 1.11
N VAL A 174 -15.79 -4.87 0.69
CA VAL A 174 -15.66 -4.48 -0.71
C VAL A 174 -14.76 -3.26 -0.80
N PHE A 175 -13.72 -3.34 -1.62
CA PHE A 175 -12.87 -2.21 -1.97
C PHE A 175 -13.30 -1.57 -3.28
N PHE A 176 -13.38 -0.25 -3.27
CA PHE A 176 -13.47 0.58 -4.47
C PHE A 176 -12.20 1.41 -4.58
N PHE A 177 -11.42 1.17 -5.60
CA PHE A 177 -10.25 1.97 -5.95
C PHE A 177 -10.66 2.97 -7.02
N ASP A 178 -11.01 4.18 -6.58
CA ASP A 178 -11.29 5.27 -7.49
C ASP A 178 -9.99 5.84 -8.07
N GLU A 179 -10.04 6.36 -9.30
CA GLU A 179 -8.86 6.76 -10.07
C GLU A 179 -7.74 5.69 -10.02
N ALA A 180 -8.12 4.45 -10.34
CA ALA A 180 -7.27 3.28 -10.17
C ALA A 180 -5.93 3.36 -10.91
N HIS A 181 -5.79 4.25 -11.90
CA HIS A 181 -4.51 4.52 -12.57
C HIS A 181 -3.45 4.97 -11.57
N LEU A 182 -3.82 5.72 -10.53
CA LEU A 182 -2.87 6.17 -9.49
C LEU A 182 -2.21 5.01 -8.71
N LEU A 183 -2.83 3.83 -8.70
CA LEU A 183 -2.24 2.63 -8.11
C LEU A 183 -1.12 2.04 -8.97
N PHE A 184 -1.22 2.23 -10.27
CA PHE A 184 -0.40 1.50 -11.24
C PHE A 184 0.65 2.38 -11.90
N ASP A 185 0.43 3.70 -11.94
CA ASP A 185 1.38 4.68 -12.47
C ASP A 185 2.63 4.72 -11.58
N ASP A 186 3.80 4.60 -12.20
CA ASP A 186 5.10 4.59 -11.52
C ASP A 186 5.25 3.56 -10.38
N ALA A 187 4.33 2.59 -10.30
CA ALA A 187 4.34 1.57 -9.27
C ALA A 187 5.53 0.62 -9.41
N SER A 188 6.12 0.23 -8.29
CA SER A 188 7.18 -0.77 -8.30
C SER A 188 6.63 -2.12 -8.78
N ARG A 189 7.48 -2.91 -9.47
CA ARG A 189 7.09 -4.25 -9.90
C ARG A 189 6.64 -5.13 -8.73
N ALA A 190 7.30 -5.02 -7.59
CA ALA A 190 6.94 -5.77 -6.38
C ALA A 190 5.53 -5.43 -5.89
N PHE A 191 5.13 -4.16 -5.99
CA PHE A 191 3.77 -3.72 -5.68
C PHE A 191 2.76 -4.29 -6.68
N LEU A 192 3.01 -4.18 -7.98
CA LEU A 192 2.13 -4.73 -9.03
C LEU A 192 1.93 -6.24 -8.88
N ASP A 193 3.01 -6.99 -8.64
CA ASP A 193 2.94 -8.43 -8.40
C ASP A 193 2.12 -8.75 -7.14
N SER A 194 2.28 -7.97 -6.07
CA SER A 194 1.52 -8.13 -4.82
C SER A 194 0.03 -7.87 -5.03
N ILE A 195 -0.34 -6.77 -5.69
CA ILE A 195 -1.75 -6.44 -6.01
C ILE A 195 -2.37 -7.52 -6.88
N THR A 196 -1.70 -7.91 -7.97
CA THR A 196 -2.21 -8.95 -8.89
C THR A 196 -2.48 -10.25 -8.15
N GLN A 197 -1.56 -10.66 -7.29
CA GLN A 197 -1.70 -11.90 -6.50
C GLN A 197 -2.83 -11.78 -5.48
N THR A 198 -2.91 -10.65 -4.78
CA THR A 198 -3.96 -10.42 -3.80
C THR A 198 -5.34 -10.40 -4.46
N VAL A 199 -5.53 -9.69 -5.55
CA VAL A 199 -6.81 -9.63 -6.29
C VAL A 199 -7.25 -11.04 -6.73
N ARG A 200 -6.30 -11.89 -7.13
CA ARG A 200 -6.59 -13.29 -7.51
C ARG A 200 -7.13 -14.13 -6.35
N LEU A 201 -6.61 -13.93 -5.16
CA LEU A 201 -6.82 -14.83 -4.02
C LEU A 201 -7.80 -14.30 -2.98
N ILE A 202 -7.98 -12.97 -2.89
CA ILE A 202 -8.73 -12.36 -1.80
C ILE A 202 -10.24 -12.67 -1.86
N ARG A 203 -10.72 -13.11 -3.01
CA ARG A 203 -12.11 -13.57 -3.18
C ARG A 203 -12.44 -14.72 -2.24
N SER A 204 -11.53 -15.69 -2.06
CA SER A 204 -11.73 -16.82 -1.15
C SER A 204 -11.90 -16.40 0.31
N LYS A 205 -11.45 -15.19 0.64
CA LYS A 205 -11.61 -14.54 1.94
C LYS A 205 -12.90 -13.70 2.05
N GLY A 206 -13.74 -13.72 1.03
CA GLY A 206 -14.99 -12.96 0.99
C GLY A 206 -14.79 -11.47 0.75
N VAL A 207 -13.73 -11.07 0.06
CA VAL A 207 -13.47 -9.66 -0.29
C VAL A 207 -13.70 -9.42 -1.77
N GLY A 208 -14.51 -8.40 -2.08
CA GLY A 208 -14.73 -7.90 -3.43
C GLY A 208 -13.81 -6.72 -3.73
N VAL A 209 -13.35 -6.60 -4.98
CA VAL A 209 -12.51 -5.48 -5.42
C VAL A 209 -13.09 -4.88 -6.70
N PHE A 210 -13.25 -3.57 -6.71
CA PHE A 210 -13.65 -2.77 -7.84
C PHE A 210 -12.57 -1.75 -8.17
N PHE A 211 -12.16 -1.70 -9.43
CA PHE A 211 -11.31 -0.65 -9.96
C PHE A 211 -12.15 0.30 -10.80
N VAL A 212 -12.09 1.58 -10.45
CA VAL A 212 -12.77 2.66 -11.19
C VAL A 212 -11.70 3.50 -11.87
N THR A 213 -11.77 3.63 -13.18
CA THR A 213 -10.78 4.37 -13.97
C THR A 213 -11.41 4.96 -15.23
N GLN A 214 -10.78 5.96 -15.79
CA GLN A 214 -11.22 6.63 -17.02
C GLN A 214 -10.97 5.76 -18.25
N SER A 215 -9.96 4.88 -18.22
CA SER A 215 -9.63 4.00 -19.33
C SER A 215 -9.21 2.60 -18.85
N PRO A 216 -9.73 1.52 -19.46
CA PRO A 216 -9.30 0.16 -19.11
C PRO A 216 -7.79 -0.11 -19.30
N LYS A 217 -7.13 0.64 -20.18
CA LYS A 217 -5.67 0.52 -20.40
C LYS A 217 -4.82 0.94 -19.21
N ASP A 218 -5.41 1.70 -18.28
CA ASP A 218 -4.72 2.19 -17.09
C ASP A 218 -4.52 1.07 -16.04
N VAL A 219 -5.25 -0.03 -16.17
CA VAL A 219 -5.11 -1.21 -15.32
C VAL A 219 -4.23 -2.25 -16.04
N PRO A 220 -3.19 -2.76 -15.41
CA PRO A 220 -2.31 -3.76 -16.00
C PRO A 220 -3.07 -4.99 -16.51
N SER A 221 -2.64 -5.56 -17.63
CA SER A 221 -3.29 -6.72 -18.28
C SER A 221 -3.46 -7.91 -17.35
N ASP A 222 -2.48 -8.14 -16.48
CA ASP A 222 -2.48 -9.25 -15.51
C ASP A 222 -3.56 -9.07 -14.44
N VAL A 223 -3.85 -7.83 -14.04
CA VAL A 223 -4.96 -7.49 -13.14
C VAL A 223 -6.28 -7.58 -13.88
N LEU A 224 -6.38 -6.97 -15.09
CA LEU A 224 -7.60 -7.03 -15.92
C LEU A 224 -8.03 -8.46 -16.21
N GLY A 225 -7.08 -9.37 -16.40
CA GLY A 225 -7.34 -10.79 -16.61
C GLY A 225 -8.00 -11.50 -15.42
N GLN A 226 -7.98 -10.91 -14.22
CA GLN A 226 -8.67 -11.42 -13.03
C GLN A 226 -10.08 -10.84 -12.86
N LEU A 227 -10.43 -9.79 -13.62
CA LEU A 227 -11.68 -9.06 -13.50
C LEU A 227 -12.69 -9.60 -14.51
N GLY A 228 -13.64 -10.40 -14.03
CA GLY A 228 -14.67 -11.00 -14.87
C GLY A 228 -15.90 -10.13 -15.12
N ASN A 229 -16.11 -9.11 -14.28
CA ASN A 229 -17.25 -8.21 -14.37
C ASN A 229 -16.80 -6.84 -14.88
N ARG A 230 -17.58 -6.24 -15.78
CA ARG A 230 -17.25 -4.94 -16.37
C ARG A 230 -18.49 -4.08 -16.53
N VAL A 231 -18.36 -2.82 -16.15
CA VAL A 231 -19.32 -1.76 -16.41
C VAL A 231 -18.55 -0.67 -17.15
N GLN A 232 -18.84 -0.47 -18.42
CA GLN A 232 -18.16 0.50 -19.27
C GLN A 232 -19.11 1.61 -19.67
N HIS A 233 -18.83 2.81 -19.19
CA HIS A 233 -19.47 4.04 -19.66
C HIS A 233 -18.89 4.49 -21.00
N ALA A 234 -19.44 5.57 -21.54
CA ALA A 234 -19.02 6.12 -22.82
C ALA A 234 -17.49 6.31 -22.88
N LEU A 235 -16.90 5.86 -23.97
CA LEU A 235 -15.53 6.17 -24.34
C LEU A 235 -15.53 7.18 -25.48
N ARG A 236 -14.84 8.30 -25.29
CA ARG A 236 -14.69 9.30 -26.35
C ARG A 236 -13.34 9.07 -27.03
N ALA A 237 -13.37 8.96 -28.35
CA ALA A 237 -12.19 8.67 -29.16
C ALA A 237 -11.89 9.86 -30.07
N PHE A 238 -11.26 10.92 -29.52
CA PHE A 238 -10.95 12.14 -30.24
C PHE A 238 -9.60 12.08 -30.96
N THR A 239 -8.69 11.25 -30.50
CA THR A 239 -7.35 11.11 -31.07
C THR A 239 -7.13 9.70 -31.65
N PRO A 240 -6.15 9.51 -32.55
CA PRO A 240 -5.79 8.17 -33.04
C PRO A 240 -5.44 7.18 -31.93
N ASP A 241 -4.86 7.66 -30.82
CA ASP A 241 -4.52 6.81 -29.66
C ASP A 241 -5.76 6.44 -28.85
N ASP A 242 -6.75 7.34 -28.75
CA ASP A 242 -8.06 7.01 -28.15
C ASP A 242 -8.79 5.93 -28.98
N GLN A 243 -8.71 6.02 -30.32
CA GLN A 243 -9.30 5.00 -31.21
C GLN A 243 -8.62 3.64 -31.03
N LYS A 244 -7.29 3.60 -30.84
CA LYS A 244 -6.60 2.35 -30.53
C LYS A 244 -7.04 1.78 -29.18
N ALA A 245 -7.16 2.65 -28.16
CA ALA A 245 -7.62 2.27 -26.84
C ALA A 245 -9.05 1.73 -26.88
N LEU A 246 -9.97 2.38 -27.61
CA LEU A 246 -11.33 1.92 -27.83
C LEU A 246 -11.37 0.52 -28.46
N LYS A 247 -10.63 0.31 -29.56
CA LYS A 247 -10.53 -1.00 -30.21
C LYS A 247 -9.94 -2.08 -29.32
N ALA A 248 -8.95 -1.74 -28.51
CA ALA A 248 -8.39 -2.66 -27.53
C ALA A 248 -9.42 -3.02 -26.45
N THR A 249 -10.17 -2.05 -25.97
CA THR A 249 -11.26 -2.26 -24.99
C THR A 249 -12.35 -3.16 -25.55
N VAL A 250 -12.84 -2.88 -26.76
CA VAL A 250 -13.88 -3.69 -27.41
C VAL A 250 -13.48 -5.16 -27.53
N LYS A 251 -12.24 -5.45 -27.87
CA LYS A 251 -11.71 -6.82 -27.97
C LYS A 251 -11.71 -7.59 -26.64
N THR A 252 -11.86 -6.91 -25.52
CA THR A 252 -11.89 -7.56 -24.20
C THR A 252 -13.31 -7.97 -23.77
N PHE A 253 -14.34 -7.59 -24.51
CA PHE A 253 -15.71 -8.02 -24.28
C PHE A 253 -16.00 -9.35 -25.00
N PRO A 254 -16.97 -10.13 -24.48
CA PRO A 254 -17.50 -11.28 -25.20
C PRO A 254 -18.07 -10.88 -26.58
N ASN A 255 -18.16 -11.85 -27.50
CA ASN A 255 -18.84 -11.63 -28.77
C ASN A 255 -20.25 -11.11 -28.52
N SER A 256 -20.61 -10.06 -29.24
CA SER A 256 -21.89 -9.35 -29.08
C SER A 256 -22.53 -9.08 -30.41
N ALA A 257 -23.85 -8.96 -30.40
CA ALA A 257 -24.63 -8.50 -31.55
C ALA A 257 -24.56 -6.97 -31.73
N TYR A 258 -24.07 -6.24 -30.74
CA TYR A 258 -23.87 -4.80 -30.87
C TYR A 258 -22.55 -4.49 -31.58
N ASP A 259 -22.51 -3.45 -32.39
CA ASP A 259 -21.30 -2.77 -32.75
C ASP A 259 -20.81 -1.98 -31.51
N LEU A 260 -19.86 -2.57 -30.77
CA LEU A 260 -19.38 -2.00 -29.52
C LEU A 260 -18.56 -0.73 -29.72
N GLU A 261 -17.89 -0.53 -30.87
CA GLU A 261 -17.17 0.70 -31.16
C GLU A 261 -18.13 1.87 -31.33
N GLU A 262 -19.18 1.68 -32.12
CA GLU A 262 -20.22 2.68 -32.31
C GLU A 262 -21.01 2.93 -31.00
N LEU A 263 -21.44 1.85 -30.33
CA LEU A 263 -22.21 1.92 -29.10
C LEU A 263 -21.47 2.69 -28.00
N LEU A 264 -20.21 2.34 -27.68
CA LEU A 264 -19.44 2.96 -26.62
C LEU A 264 -19.15 4.45 -26.88
N THR A 265 -19.02 4.85 -28.14
CA THR A 265 -18.84 6.27 -28.47
C THR A 265 -20.16 7.06 -28.42
N GLY A 266 -21.30 6.39 -28.60
CA GLY A 266 -22.65 6.97 -28.66
C GLY A 266 -23.38 7.03 -27.32
N LEU A 267 -22.90 6.32 -26.26
CA LEU A 267 -23.58 6.29 -24.95
C LEU A 267 -23.79 7.68 -24.36
N GLY A 268 -24.96 7.87 -23.78
CA GLY A 268 -25.34 9.06 -23.01
C GLY A 268 -24.97 8.96 -21.53
N THR A 269 -25.22 10.03 -20.80
CA THR A 269 -25.03 10.09 -19.35
C THR A 269 -25.91 9.04 -18.65
N GLY A 270 -25.30 8.24 -17.79
CA GLY A 270 -25.99 7.14 -17.07
C GLY A 270 -26.24 5.89 -17.92
N GLU A 271 -25.74 5.84 -19.14
CA GLU A 271 -25.76 4.62 -19.96
C GLU A 271 -24.43 3.89 -19.84
N ALA A 272 -24.48 2.57 -19.96
CA ALA A 272 -23.30 1.72 -19.88
C ALA A 272 -23.48 0.42 -20.66
N VAL A 273 -22.35 -0.15 -21.03
CA VAL A 273 -22.24 -1.54 -21.51
C VAL A 273 -21.80 -2.40 -20.33
N VAL A 274 -22.55 -3.44 -20.04
CA VAL A 274 -22.32 -4.30 -18.87
C VAL A 274 -22.15 -5.75 -19.32
N THR A 275 -21.19 -6.43 -18.73
CA THR A 275 -21.06 -7.89 -18.75
C THR A 275 -20.61 -8.34 -17.36
N VAL A 276 -21.19 -9.46 -16.91
CA VAL A 276 -20.88 -10.05 -15.60
C VAL A 276 -20.61 -11.54 -15.76
N LEU A 277 -20.01 -12.15 -14.76
CA LEU A 277 -19.89 -13.61 -14.73
C LEU A 277 -21.22 -14.25 -14.30
N SER A 278 -21.61 -15.29 -15.00
CA SER A 278 -22.68 -16.18 -14.57
C SER A 278 -22.24 -17.01 -13.35
N GLU A 279 -23.19 -17.70 -12.72
CA GLU A 279 -22.90 -18.64 -11.62
C GLU A 279 -21.86 -19.72 -11.99
N LYS A 280 -21.75 -20.04 -13.30
CA LYS A 280 -20.76 -21.00 -13.83
C LYS A 280 -19.41 -20.36 -14.17
N GLY A 281 -19.20 -19.08 -13.84
CA GLY A 281 -17.97 -18.35 -14.15
C GLY A 281 -17.79 -17.97 -15.63
N ALA A 282 -18.82 -18.16 -16.47
CA ALA A 282 -18.77 -17.73 -17.87
C ALA A 282 -19.30 -16.29 -18.00
N PRO A 283 -18.72 -15.46 -18.89
CA PRO A 283 -19.27 -14.13 -19.15
C PRO A 283 -20.70 -14.20 -19.67
N THR A 284 -21.56 -13.34 -19.15
CA THR A 284 -22.91 -13.15 -19.71
C THR A 284 -22.85 -12.43 -21.06
N PRO A 285 -23.91 -12.52 -21.88
CA PRO A 285 -24.03 -11.66 -23.05
C PRO A 285 -23.88 -10.18 -22.64
N VAL A 286 -23.30 -9.41 -23.54
CA VAL A 286 -23.15 -7.96 -23.35
C VAL A 286 -24.54 -7.29 -23.35
N ALA A 287 -24.79 -6.43 -22.36
CA ALA A 287 -26.02 -5.67 -22.26
C ALA A 287 -25.72 -4.16 -22.32
N ALA A 288 -26.35 -3.47 -23.28
CA ALA A 288 -26.45 -2.02 -23.25
C ALA A 288 -27.59 -1.64 -22.29
N THR A 289 -27.29 -0.82 -21.29
CA THR A 289 -28.25 -0.52 -20.22
C THR A 289 -28.19 0.91 -19.76
N ARG A 290 -29.27 1.38 -19.14
CA ARG A 290 -29.29 2.63 -18.39
C ARG A 290 -29.22 2.32 -16.91
N LEU A 291 -28.22 2.91 -16.25
CA LEU A 291 -28.01 2.71 -14.82
C LEU A 291 -29.00 3.53 -14.00
N ARG A 292 -29.31 3.05 -12.81
CA ARG A 292 -30.09 3.79 -11.81
C ARG A 292 -29.33 5.06 -11.41
N ALA A 293 -30.08 6.15 -11.22
CA ALA A 293 -29.49 7.38 -10.70
C ALA A 293 -28.92 7.16 -9.27
N PRO A 294 -27.78 7.79 -8.93
CA PRO A 294 -27.25 7.73 -7.58
C PRO A 294 -28.27 8.22 -6.55
N GLU A 295 -28.29 7.55 -5.39
CA GLU A 295 -29.12 7.98 -4.24
C GLU A 295 -28.37 8.95 -3.31
N SER A 296 -27.13 9.28 -3.61
CA SER A 296 -26.29 10.20 -2.85
C SER A 296 -26.30 11.60 -3.45
N LEU A 297 -26.03 12.61 -2.62
CA LEU A 297 -25.76 13.95 -3.09
C LEU A 297 -24.48 13.96 -3.93
N MET A 298 -24.57 14.50 -5.15
CA MET A 298 -23.42 14.65 -6.03
C MET A 298 -22.74 15.99 -5.77
N GLY A 299 -21.83 16.02 -4.80
CA GLY A 299 -21.10 17.21 -4.42
C GLY A 299 -20.17 16.96 -3.23
N PRO A 300 -19.22 17.85 -2.97
CA PRO A 300 -18.31 17.73 -1.83
C PRO A 300 -19.08 17.86 -0.52
N VAL A 301 -18.61 17.14 0.49
CA VAL A 301 -19.06 17.31 1.87
C VAL A 301 -18.48 18.61 2.41
N ASP A 302 -19.28 19.38 3.14
CA ASP A 302 -18.84 20.59 3.83
C ASP A 302 -17.77 20.25 4.89
N GLY A 303 -16.67 21.01 4.94
CA GLY A 303 -15.54 20.74 5.83
C GLY A 303 -15.93 20.59 7.31
N PRO A 304 -16.70 21.54 7.91
CA PRO A 304 -17.20 21.39 9.27
C PRO A 304 -18.06 20.13 9.49
N ALA A 305 -18.88 19.74 8.53
CA ALA A 305 -19.67 18.53 8.60
C ALA A 305 -18.79 17.25 8.56
N LEU A 306 -17.73 17.27 7.73
CA LEU A 306 -16.73 16.20 7.69
C LEU A 306 -16.01 16.07 9.03
N ASP A 307 -15.50 17.18 9.59
CA ASP A 307 -14.82 17.20 10.87
C ASP A 307 -15.74 16.71 12.01
N GLN A 308 -17.01 17.08 11.98
CA GLN A 308 -17.99 16.58 12.94
C GLN A 308 -18.22 15.08 12.80
N ALA A 309 -18.34 14.57 11.58
CA ALA A 309 -18.48 13.14 11.31
C ALA A 309 -17.28 12.35 11.84
N VAL A 310 -16.06 12.82 11.57
CA VAL A 310 -14.81 12.21 12.09
C VAL A 310 -14.80 12.16 13.61
N ARG A 311 -15.08 13.29 14.28
CA ARG A 311 -15.06 13.38 15.76
C ARG A 311 -16.17 12.58 16.43
N SER A 312 -17.28 12.35 15.76
CA SER A 312 -18.40 11.56 16.27
C SER A 312 -18.22 10.05 16.10
N SER A 313 -17.23 9.61 15.33
CA SER A 313 -16.92 8.19 15.20
C SER A 313 -16.45 7.59 16.53
N GLN A 314 -16.89 6.37 16.81
CA GLN A 314 -16.45 5.60 17.98
C GLN A 314 -14.93 5.33 17.95
N LEU A 315 -14.33 5.31 16.77
CA LEU A 315 -12.90 5.07 16.58
C LEU A 315 -12.05 6.31 16.86
N TYR A 316 -12.64 7.50 16.78
CA TYR A 316 -11.87 8.74 16.96
C TYR A 316 -11.14 8.79 18.31
N GLY A 317 -11.84 8.44 19.40
CA GLY A 317 -11.24 8.42 20.73
C GLY A 317 -10.06 7.44 20.89
N ARG A 318 -10.02 6.39 20.08
CA ARG A 318 -8.97 5.36 20.12
C ARG A 318 -7.75 5.73 19.27
N TYR A 319 -7.96 6.31 18.09
CA TYR A 319 -6.91 6.47 17.07
C TYR A 319 -6.46 7.91 16.84
N ALA A 320 -7.21 8.92 17.32
CA ALA A 320 -6.94 10.32 17.01
C ALA A 320 -5.57 10.79 17.50
N GLN A 321 -5.17 10.38 18.69
CA GLN A 321 -3.91 10.81 19.29
C GLN A 321 -2.84 9.75 19.13
N ALA A 322 -1.67 10.16 18.60
CA ALA A 322 -0.50 9.32 18.62
C ALA A 322 -0.04 9.10 20.08
N VAL A 323 0.40 7.88 20.35
CA VAL A 323 0.98 7.49 21.64
C VAL A 323 2.48 7.28 21.43
N ASP A 324 3.28 7.99 22.20
CA ASP A 324 4.74 7.81 22.25
C ASP A 324 5.07 7.12 23.58
N ARG A 325 5.38 5.83 23.52
CA ARG A 325 5.75 5.03 24.68
C ARG A 325 7.21 4.60 24.59
N GLU A 326 7.74 4.10 25.69
CA GLU A 326 9.09 3.55 25.70
C GLU A 326 9.21 2.37 24.72
N SER A 327 10.00 2.54 23.69
CA SER A 327 10.23 1.59 22.60
C SER A 327 11.71 1.20 22.49
N ALA A 328 12.13 0.61 21.39
CA ALA A 328 13.51 0.19 21.19
C ALA A 328 14.50 1.36 21.27
N TYR A 329 14.14 2.52 20.77
CA TYR A 329 14.99 3.71 20.77
C TYR A 329 15.30 4.16 22.21
N GLU A 330 14.31 4.32 23.05
CA GLU A 330 14.47 4.78 24.42
C GLU A 330 15.26 3.75 25.26
N LYS A 331 14.95 2.47 25.13
CA LYS A 331 15.64 1.37 25.82
C LYS A 331 17.14 1.32 25.47
N LEU A 332 17.48 1.44 24.19
CA LEU A 332 18.88 1.42 23.74
C LEU A 332 19.63 2.72 24.06
N THR A 333 18.93 3.85 24.13
CA THR A 333 19.53 5.14 24.46
C THR A 333 19.78 5.26 25.97
N ALA A 334 18.85 4.78 26.80
CA ALA A 334 19.00 4.75 28.26
C ALA A 334 20.12 3.79 28.70
N ALA A 335 20.38 2.73 27.95
CA ALA A 335 21.47 1.78 28.22
C ALA A 335 22.86 2.33 27.90
N LYS A 336 22.98 3.48 27.20
CA LYS A 336 24.30 4.10 26.93
C LYS A 336 24.80 4.83 28.16
N PRO A 337 26.10 4.65 28.56
CA PRO A 337 26.69 5.45 29.61
C PRO A 337 26.66 6.93 29.21
N ALA A 338 26.38 7.81 30.19
CA ALA A 338 26.32 9.25 30.03
C ALA A 338 27.63 9.79 29.41
N GLY A 339 27.65 10.09 28.13
CA GLY A 339 28.82 10.57 27.38
C GLY A 339 28.83 10.26 25.88
N ALA A 340 27.95 9.40 25.39
CA ALA A 340 27.84 9.13 23.95
C ALA A 340 26.79 10.07 23.34
N LYS A 341 27.18 10.92 22.38
CA LYS A 341 26.28 11.84 21.67
C LYS A 341 25.25 11.04 20.86
N GLY A 342 23.96 11.33 21.07
CA GLY A 342 22.86 10.73 20.32
C GLY A 342 22.86 11.13 18.84
N PRO A 343 22.13 10.38 17.97
CA PRO A 343 22.03 10.67 16.54
C PRO A 343 21.53 12.10 16.21
N ASP A 344 20.75 12.72 17.10
CA ASP A 344 20.21 14.07 16.91
C ASP A 344 21.23 15.16 17.22
N GLU A 345 22.15 14.95 18.18
CA GLU A 345 23.26 15.86 18.44
C GLU A 345 24.29 15.87 17.29
N MET A 346 24.39 14.77 16.52
CA MET A 346 25.19 14.73 15.29
C MET A 346 24.61 15.59 14.17
N LYS A 347 23.27 15.75 14.12
CA LYS A 347 22.60 16.65 13.16
C LYS A 347 22.81 18.12 13.50
N GLU A 348 22.89 18.46 14.77
CA GLU A 348 23.10 19.83 15.24
C GLU A 348 24.58 20.26 15.07
N ALA A 349 25.52 19.36 15.31
CA ALA A 349 26.95 19.59 15.06
C ALA A 349 27.27 19.73 13.55
N ALA A 350 26.51 19.13 12.67
CA ALA A 350 26.64 19.27 11.22
C ALA A 350 26.02 20.59 10.68
N ARG A 351 25.26 21.34 11.49
CA ARG A 351 24.62 22.62 11.13
C ARG A 351 25.45 23.87 11.50
N ALA A 352 26.62 23.72 12.09
CA ALA A 352 27.52 24.87 12.31
C ALA A 352 28.04 25.39 10.96
N PRO A 353 28.03 26.70 10.72
CA PRO A 353 28.30 27.26 9.39
C PRO A 353 29.76 27.12 9.05
N LYS A 354 30.13 26.19 8.19
CA LYS A 354 31.39 26.20 7.47
C LYS A 354 31.25 26.98 6.19
N SER A 355 32.18 27.90 6.00
CA SER A 355 32.35 28.79 4.84
C SER A 355 32.14 28.09 3.48
N LYS A 356 31.49 28.79 2.56
CA LYS A 356 31.16 28.38 1.19
C LYS A 356 32.33 27.72 0.44
N PRO A 357 32.10 26.56 -0.16
CA PRO A 357 32.80 26.15 -1.36
C PRO A 357 31.93 26.33 -2.59
N GLN A 358 32.58 26.56 -3.72
CA GLN A 358 32.05 26.82 -5.05
C GLN A 358 31.16 25.68 -5.60
N PRO A 359 30.24 25.97 -6.54
CA PRO A 359 29.32 24.97 -7.11
C PRO A 359 30.02 24.12 -8.16
N GLY A 360 29.97 22.82 -7.97
CA GLY A 360 30.37 21.86 -8.97
C GLY A 360 30.43 20.46 -8.41
N VAL A 361 29.58 19.58 -8.92
CA VAL A 361 29.63 18.09 -8.94
C VAL A 361 28.28 17.40 -8.60
N VAL A 362 27.24 18.07 -8.11
CA VAL A 362 26.01 17.37 -7.74
C VAL A 362 25.05 17.15 -8.94
N GLU A 363 25.21 17.92 -10.03
CA GLU A 363 24.30 17.86 -11.18
C GLU A 363 24.64 16.72 -12.19
N GLN A 364 25.78 16.05 -12.02
CA GLN A 364 26.22 14.98 -12.95
C GLN A 364 25.88 13.55 -12.51
N VAL A 365 25.39 13.33 -11.28
CA VAL A 365 25.13 11.97 -10.75
C VAL A 365 23.69 11.50 -11.04
N VAL A 366 22.75 12.41 -11.28
CA VAL A 366 21.34 12.06 -11.56
C VAL A 366 21.12 11.65 -13.02
N GLY A 367 22.05 11.93 -13.91
CA GLY A 367 21.94 11.65 -15.36
C GLY A 367 22.64 10.39 -15.86
N SER A 368 23.33 9.63 -15.02
CA SER A 368 24.13 8.49 -15.47
C SER A 368 23.28 7.23 -15.68
N GLY A 369 23.46 6.60 -16.85
CA GLY A 369 22.73 5.40 -17.31
C GLY A 369 22.83 4.14 -16.42
N MET A 370 23.39 4.25 -15.22
CA MET A 370 23.56 3.14 -14.28
C MET A 370 22.23 2.75 -13.60
N PHE A 371 21.29 3.69 -13.45
CA PHE A 371 19.95 3.41 -12.91
C PHE A 371 19.08 2.58 -13.86
N LYS A 372 19.30 2.69 -15.17
CA LYS A 372 18.53 1.92 -16.17
C LYS A 372 18.98 0.47 -16.34
N SER A 373 20.20 0.11 -15.90
CA SER A 373 20.70 -1.26 -16.02
C SER A 373 20.34 -2.15 -14.81
N LEU A 374 20.16 -1.56 -13.63
CA LEU A 374 19.77 -2.34 -12.42
C LEU A 374 18.33 -2.84 -12.46
N ALA A 375 17.43 -2.12 -13.15
CA ALA A 375 16.03 -2.49 -13.26
C ALA A 375 15.76 -3.75 -14.12
N ARG A 376 16.73 -4.22 -14.90
CA ARG A 376 16.54 -5.36 -15.81
C ARG A 376 16.96 -6.73 -15.29
N SER A 377 17.73 -6.83 -14.21
CA SER A 377 18.30 -8.12 -13.76
C SER A 377 17.56 -8.81 -12.60
N VAL A 378 16.63 -8.13 -11.94
CA VAL A 378 15.99 -8.63 -10.68
C VAL A 378 14.62 -9.30 -10.91
N GLY A 379 14.11 -9.28 -12.15
CA GLY A 379 12.69 -9.57 -12.44
C GLY A 379 12.23 -11.03 -12.38
N THR A 380 13.11 -12.03 -12.31
CA THR A 380 12.71 -13.43 -12.54
C THR A 380 12.80 -14.36 -11.32
N GLN A 381 13.49 -14.00 -10.25
CA GLN A 381 13.61 -14.84 -9.06
C GLN A 381 12.66 -14.49 -7.92
N ILE A 382 12.31 -13.20 -7.78
CA ILE A 382 11.51 -12.71 -6.64
C ILE A 382 10.05 -13.19 -6.70
N GLY A 383 9.46 -13.33 -7.89
CA GLY A 383 8.09 -13.82 -8.06
C GLY A 383 7.83 -15.22 -7.51
N ARG A 384 8.86 -16.08 -7.47
CA ARG A 384 8.72 -17.45 -6.98
C ARG A 384 8.81 -17.59 -5.45
N GLU A 385 9.50 -16.68 -4.78
CA GLU A 385 9.66 -16.73 -3.32
C GLU A 385 8.53 -16.04 -2.57
N ILE A 386 7.91 -15.02 -3.15
CA ILE A 386 6.72 -14.35 -2.59
C ILE A 386 5.59 -15.37 -2.40
N THR A 387 5.41 -16.27 -3.38
CA THR A 387 4.41 -17.35 -3.31
C THR A 387 4.68 -18.35 -2.18
N ARG A 388 5.94 -18.55 -1.80
CA ARG A 388 6.32 -19.46 -0.72
C ARG A 388 6.18 -18.85 0.67
N THR A 389 6.47 -17.57 0.83
CA THR A 389 6.56 -16.91 2.15
C THR A 389 5.22 -16.35 2.61
N LEU A 390 4.41 -15.82 1.68
CA LEU A 390 3.09 -15.28 2.02
C LEU A 390 1.95 -16.31 2.03
N PHE A 391 2.08 -17.41 1.28
CA PHE A 391 0.96 -18.32 1.05
C PHE A 391 1.24 -19.81 1.36
N GLY A 392 2.35 -20.14 2.01
CA GLY A 392 2.67 -21.49 2.46
C GLY A 392 2.53 -22.58 1.39
N THR A 393 3.56 -23.26 1.00
CA THR A 393 3.46 -24.40 0.07
C THR A 393 2.77 -25.56 0.75
N ALA A 394 1.56 -25.92 0.28
CA ALA A 394 0.98 -27.21 0.56
C ALA A 394 1.91 -28.32 0.01
N ARG A 395 2.55 -29.06 0.89
CA ARG A 395 3.31 -30.27 0.54
C ARG A 395 2.36 -31.29 -0.08
N ARG A 396 2.47 -31.54 -1.38
CA ARG A 396 1.95 -32.77 -1.98
C ARG A 396 2.69 -33.95 -1.35
N ARG A 397 1.98 -34.72 -0.52
CA ARG A 397 2.39 -36.12 -0.21
C ARG A 397 2.07 -36.97 -1.43
N ARG A 398 3.07 -37.73 -1.88
CA ARG A 398 2.88 -38.95 -2.64
C ARG A 398 2.30 -40.05 -1.71
#